data_dead13dbc13652067b7d62cd284a2f42
#
_entry.id   dead13dbc13652067b7d62cd284a2f42
#
_cell.length_a   1.000
_cell.length_b   1.000
_cell.length_c   1.000
_cell.angle_alpha   90.00
_cell.angle_beta   90.00
_cell.angle_gamma   90.00
#
_symmetry.space_group_name_H-M   'P 1'
#
loop_
_entity.id
_entity.type
_entity.pdbx_description
1 polymer ?
#
loop_
_entity_poly.entity_id
_entity_poly.type
_entity_poly.pdbx_seq_one_letter_code
_entity_poly.pdbx_strand_id
1 'polypeptide(L)'
;MASREFTADYDRSKVASRVWLPLGLAAILGISGLILGMPAVSLLAAVLTYIALRHWPLTRDNCPALRLNATGAEIDGLGLVNWRDIAGVNKGMVQVKALKLPALDIEFRRPLTEILEPTDATRVRPWEIRPFKLRRDGKIRLDLSQLSESPDAIQDAFRYFISGRN
;
A
#
# COMPACT_ATOMS: atom_id res chain seq x y z
N MET A 1 -16.16 -7.16 25.96
CA MET A 1 -15.92 -7.90 24.69
C MET A 1 -14.79 -7.19 23.98
N ALA A 2 -13.61 -7.79 23.85
CA ALA A 2 -12.53 -7.20 23.09
C ALA A 2 -12.97 -7.15 21.62
N SER A 3 -13.05 -5.94 21.04
CA SER A 3 -13.32 -5.79 19.62
C SER A 3 -12.16 -6.47 18.88
N ARG A 4 -12.45 -7.58 18.19
CA ARG A 4 -11.44 -8.20 17.34
C ARG A 4 -11.02 -7.17 16.31
N GLU A 5 -9.75 -6.86 16.31
CA GLU A 5 -9.09 -6.01 15.33
C GLU A 5 -8.08 -6.89 14.58
N PHE A 6 -8.02 -6.73 13.26
CA PHE A 6 -7.02 -7.37 12.42
C PHE A 6 -6.19 -6.27 11.76
N THR A 7 -4.88 -6.36 11.89
CA THR A 7 -3.94 -5.43 11.28
C THR A 7 -2.96 -6.18 10.39
N ALA A 8 -2.66 -5.62 9.23
CA ALA A 8 -1.60 -6.09 8.35
C ALA A 8 -0.65 -4.92 8.04
N ASP A 9 0.58 -5.09 8.45
CA ASP A 9 1.64 -4.11 8.24
C ASP A 9 2.36 -4.35 6.91
N TYR A 10 3.17 -3.38 6.49
CA TYR A 10 4.10 -3.60 5.39
C TYR A 10 5.23 -4.55 5.80
N ASP A 11 5.58 -5.47 4.90
CA ASP A 11 6.72 -6.38 5.10
C ASP A 11 8.03 -5.59 5.00
N ARG A 12 8.61 -5.31 6.15
CA ARG A 12 9.86 -4.52 6.26
C ARG A 12 11.01 -5.09 5.44
N SER A 13 11.11 -6.42 5.33
CA SER A 13 12.21 -7.04 4.59
C SER A 13 12.11 -6.77 3.09
N LYS A 14 10.89 -6.80 2.55
CA LYS A 14 10.61 -6.52 1.13
C LYS A 14 10.70 -5.03 0.81
N VAL A 15 10.31 -4.17 1.76
CA VAL A 15 10.29 -2.73 1.58
C VAL A 15 11.66 -2.11 1.78
N ALA A 16 12.45 -2.58 2.76
CA ALA A 16 13.77 -2.05 3.07
C ALA A 16 14.70 -2.02 1.84
N SER A 17 14.71 -3.08 1.06
CA SER A 17 15.52 -3.15 -0.15
C SER A 17 15.13 -2.12 -1.22
N ARG A 18 13.85 -1.74 -1.30
CA ARG A 18 13.33 -0.76 -2.26
C ARG A 18 13.67 0.68 -1.88
N VAL A 19 13.99 0.94 -0.61
CA VAL A 19 14.37 2.26 -0.10
C VAL A 19 15.88 2.39 0.04
N TRP A 20 16.49 1.48 0.79
CA TRP A 20 17.90 1.59 1.16
C TRP A 20 18.87 1.32 0.01
N LEU A 21 18.53 0.41 -0.90
CA LEU A 21 19.39 0.10 -2.05
C LEU A 21 19.50 1.29 -3.03
N PRO A 22 18.41 1.88 -3.55
CA PRO A 22 18.54 3.06 -4.40
C PRO A 22 19.12 4.27 -3.65
N LEU A 23 18.85 4.42 -2.35
CA LEU A 23 19.42 5.52 -1.56
C LEU A 23 20.94 5.38 -1.41
N GLY A 24 21.44 4.17 -1.12
CA GLY A 24 22.88 3.89 -1.05
C GLY A 24 23.58 4.14 -2.40
N LEU A 25 23.00 3.66 -3.50
CA LEU A 25 23.51 3.95 -4.84
C LEU A 25 23.48 5.44 -5.16
N ALA A 26 22.42 6.15 -4.79
CA ALA A 26 22.31 7.58 -4.98
C ALA A 26 23.42 8.35 -4.25
N ALA A 27 23.74 7.95 -3.02
CA ALA A 27 24.82 8.57 -2.24
C ALA A 27 26.18 8.38 -2.92
N ILE A 28 26.49 7.15 -3.35
CA ILE A 28 27.76 6.83 -4.03
C ILE A 28 27.87 7.62 -5.36
N LEU A 29 26.83 7.57 -6.19
CA LEU A 29 26.83 8.27 -7.46
C LEU A 29 26.83 9.79 -7.30
N GLY A 30 26.13 10.33 -6.31
CA GLY A 30 26.07 11.75 -6.02
C GLY A 30 27.46 12.29 -5.65
N ILE A 31 28.15 11.63 -4.73
CA ILE A 31 29.52 11.97 -4.32
C ILE A 31 30.47 11.87 -5.53
N SER A 32 30.43 10.75 -6.26
CA SER A 32 31.29 10.55 -7.44
C SER A 32 31.04 11.59 -8.54
N GLY A 33 29.77 11.90 -8.81
CA GLY A 33 29.37 12.90 -9.81
C GLY A 33 29.86 14.31 -9.45
N LEU A 34 29.84 14.68 -8.19
CA LEU A 34 30.37 15.96 -7.70
C LEU A 34 31.91 16.03 -7.81
N ILE A 35 32.62 14.98 -7.41
CA ILE A 35 34.10 14.94 -7.46
C ILE A 35 34.61 14.97 -8.89
N LEU A 36 33.95 14.20 -9.78
CA LEU A 36 34.37 14.08 -11.18
C LEU A 36 33.79 15.17 -12.10
N GLY A 37 32.96 16.07 -11.58
CA GLY A 37 32.30 17.12 -12.37
C GLY A 37 31.36 16.57 -13.44
N MET A 38 30.74 15.39 -13.24
CA MET A 38 29.90 14.69 -14.20
C MET A 38 28.39 14.94 -13.92
N PRO A 39 27.75 15.90 -14.60
CA PRO A 39 26.37 16.26 -14.30
C PRO A 39 25.38 15.13 -14.60
N ALA A 40 25.67 14.27 -15.57
CA ALA A 40 24.82 13.11 -15.88
C ALA A 40 24.75 12.10 -14.70
N VAL A 41 25.88 11.89 -14.00
CA VAL A 41 25.96 11.01 -12.83
C VAL A 41 25.19 11.61 -11.66
N SER A 42 25.28 12.93 -11.45
CA SER A 42 24.50 13.63 -10.43
C SER A 42 23.00 13.59 -10.72
N LEU A 43 22.59 13.69 -11.97
CA LEU A 43 21.19 13.53 -12.36
C LEU A 43 20.66 12.12 -12.06
N LEU A 44 21.45 11.09 -12.36
CA LEU A 44 21.09 9.70 -12.02
C LEU A 44 20.93 9.52 -10.51
N ALA A 45 21.82 10.10 -9.71
CA ALA A 45 21.70 10.10 -8.26
C ALA A 45 20.40 10.76 -7.78
N ALA A 46 20.00 11.88 -8.37
CA ALA A 46 18.74 12.56 -8.06
C ALA A 46 17.52 11.67 -8.39
N VAL A 47 17.54 10.96 -9.52
CA VAL A 47 16.47 10.00 -9.89
C VAL A 47 16.38 8.87 -8.89
N LEU A 48 17.50 8.28 -8.48
CA LEU A 48 17.51 7.21 -7.48
C LEU A 48 17.02 7.70 -6.10
N THR A 49 17.40 8.92 -5.71
CA THR A 49 16.89 9.55 -4.48
C THR A 49 15.37 9.73 -4.56
N TYR A 50 14.85 10.20 -5.68
CA TYR A 50 13.40 10.33 -5.89
C TYR A 50 12.69 8.97 -5.76
N ILE A 51 13.25 7.91 -6.36
CA ILE A 51 12.69 6.55 -6.24
C ILE A 51 12.68 6.10 -4.76
N ALA A 52 13.75 6.31 -4.01
CA ALA A 52 13.83 5.97 -2.61
C ALA A 52 12.77 6.74 -1.79
N LEU A 53 12.66 8.05 -1.97
CA LEU A 53 11.69 8.90 -1.29
C LEU A 53 10.24 8.51 -1.60
N ARG A 54 9.97 8.07 -2.83
CA ARG A 54 8.64 7.59 -3.22
C ARG A 54 8.20 6.33 -2.44
N HIS A 55 9.16 5.48 -2.05
CA HIS A 55 8.90 4.27 -1.27
C HIS A 55 9.05 4.48 0.25
N TRP A 56 9.54 5.65 0.66
CA TRP A 56 9.79 5.97 2.08
C TRP A 56 8.59 5.75 3.02
N PRO A 57 7.33 6.07 2.61
CA PRO A 57 6.17 5.88 3.49
C PRO A 57 5.97 4.44 3.91
N LEU A 58 6.38 3.47 3.08
CA LEU A 58 6.26 2.05 3.40
C LEU A 58 7.16 1.60 4.56
N THR A 59 8.12 2.44 4.97
CA THR A 59 9.03 2.16 6.10
C THR A 59 8.57 2.78 7.42
N ARG A 60 7.45 3.53 7.41
CA ARG A 60 6.94 4.20 8.61
C ARG A 60 6.47 3.16 9.61
N ASP A 61 6.92 3.31 10.85
CA ASP A 61 6.37 2.60 11.99
C ASP A 61 5.01 3.19 12.36
N ASN A 62 4.10 2.34 12.85
CA ASN A 62 2.77 2.72 13.34
C ASN A 62 1.74 3.13 12.26
N CYS A 63 1.98 2.86 10.98
CA CYS A 63 0.98 3.02 9.94
C CYS A 63 0.70 1.66 9.31
N PRO A 64 -0.28 0.89 9.82
CA PRO A 64 -0.64 -0.38 9.20
C PRO A 64 -1.16 -0.13 7.79
N ALA A 65 -0.77 -0.98 6.86
CA ALA A 65 -1.24 -0.89 5.48
C ALA A 65 -2.74 -1.20 5.37
N LEU A 66 -3.22 -2.04 6.30
CA LEU A 66 -4.63 -2.44 6.39
C LEU A 66 -5.00 -2.65 7.85
N ARG A 67 -6.11 -2.05 8.27
CA ARG A 67 -6.73 -2.28 9.58
C ARG A 67 -8.20 -2.62 9.38
N LEU A 68 -8.61 -3.78 9.88
CA LEU A 68 -10.01 -4.21 9.88
C LEU A 68 -10.51 -4.20 11.31
N ASN A 69 -11.60 -3.49 11.56
CA ASN A 69 -12.22 -3.38 12.87
C ASN A 69 -13.75 -3.48 12.79
N ALA A 70 -14.44 -3.30 13.90
CA ALA A 70 -15.91 -3.37 13.92
C ALA A 70 -16.60 -2.32 13.05
N THR A 71 -15.96 -1.19 12.76
CA THR A 71 -16.55 -0.09 11.98
C THR A 71 -16.38 -0.30 10.48
N GLY A 72 -15.21 -0.76 10.03
CA GLY A 72 -14.90 -0.88 8.62
C GLY A 72 -13.49 -1.38 8.34
N ALA A 73 -13.09 -1.21 7.09
CA ALA A 73 -11.74 -1.45 6.60
C ALA A 73 -11.03 -0.11 6.39
N GLU A 74 -9.97 0.13 7.14
CA GLU A 74 -9.08 1.27 6.96
C GLU A 74 -7.88 0.83 6.14
N ILE A 75 -7.66 1.51 5.02
CA ILE A 75 -6.60 1.20 4.05
C ILE A 75 -5.68 2.40 3.95
N ASP A 76 -4.38 2.18 4.10
CA ASP A 76 -3.37 3.24 4.02
C ASP A 76 -3.46 4.01 2.69
N GLY A 77 -3.52 5.33 2.79
CA GLY A 77 -3.69 6.24 1.65
C GLY A 77 -5.08 6.29 1.03
N LEU A 78 -6.05 5.50 1.54
CA LEU A 78 -7.44 5.55 1.12
C LEU A 78 -8.33 6.15 2.21
N GLY A 79 -8.21 5.66 3.43
CA GLY A 79 -9.05 5.99 4.57
C GLY A 79 -9.95 4.84 5.01
N LEU A 80 -10.98 5.17 5.77
CA LEU A 80 -11.93 4.21 6.31
C LEU A 80 -13.10 4.01 5.34
N VAL A 81 -13.40 2.74 5.04
CA VAL A 81 -14.60 2.32 4.32
C VAL A 81 -15.47 1.47 5.23
N ASN A 82 -16.70 1.88 5.45
CA ASN A 82 -17.65 1.12 6.27
C ASN A 82 -18.00 -0.22 5.63
N TRP A 83 -18.19 -1.26 6.45
CA TRP A 83 -18.59 -2.60 5.96
C TRP A 83 -19.89 -2.60 5.15
N ARG A 84 -20.83 -1.73 5.49
CA ARG A 84 -22.14 -1.59 4.76
C ARG A 84 -21.96 -1.18 3.30
N ASP A 85 -20.85 -0.53 2.99
CA ASP A 85 -20.54 0.00 1.67
C ASP A 85 -19.69 -0.96 0.83
N ILE A 86 -19.18 -2.03 1.43
CA ILE A 86 -18.47 -3.10 0.74
C ILE A 86 -19.50 -4.10 0.20
N ALA A 87 -19.53 -4.27 -1.11
CA ALA A 87 -20.40 -5.24 -1.79
C ALA A 87 -19.82 -6.65 -1.77
N GLY A 88 -18.49 -6.75 -1.90
CA GLY A 88 -17.81 -8.03 -1.93
C GLY A 88 -16.29 -7.87 -1.98
N VAL A 89 -15.62 -8.99 -1.68
CA VAL A 89 -14.16 -9.08 -1.69
C VAL A 89 -13.76 -10.36 -2.40
N ASN A 90 -13.02 -10.23 -3.49
CA ASN A 90 -12.64 -11.34 -4.37
C ASN A 90 -11.12 -11.45 -4.49
N LYS A 91 -10.62 -12.68 -4.61
CA LYS A 91 -9.21 -12.90 -4.96
C LYS A 91 -8.94 -12.33 -6.35
N GLY A 92 -7.90 -11.53 -6.44
CA GLY A 92 -7.39 -10.96 -7.67
C GLY A 92 -5.91 -11.30 -7.86
N MET A 93 -5.38 -10.95 -9.01
CA MET A 93 -3.95 -11.04 -9.29
C MET A 93 -3.49 -9.73 -9.94
N VAL A 94 -2.34 -9.23 -9.53
CA VAL A 94 -1.62 -8.17 -10.22
C VAL A 94 -0.52 -8.80 -11.06
N GLN A 95 -0.56 -8.57 -12.35
CA GLN A 95 0.53 -8.98 -13.23
C GLN A 95 1.56 -7.87 -13.30
N VAL A 96 2.77 -8.16 -12.85
CA VAL A 96 3.93 -7.28 -12.95
C VAL A 96 4.98 -8.00 -13.80
N LYS A 97 5.09 -7.59 -15.06
CA LYS A 97 5.92 -8.30 -16.07
C LYS A 97 5.50 -9.77 -16.16
N ALA A 98 6.40 -10.72 -15.85
CA ALA A 98 6.14 -12.16 -15.87
C ALA A 98 5.61 -12.71 -14.52
N LEU A 99 5.55 -11.89 -13.47
CA LEU A 99 5.15 -12.32 -12.13
C LEU A 99 3.66 -12.04 -11.91
N LYS A 100 2.94 -13.05 -11.40
CA LYS A 100 1.57 -12.92 -10.91
C LYS A 100 1.63 -12.76 -9.39
N LEU A 101 1.26 -11.58 -8.89
CA LEU A 101 1.25 -11.25 -7.48
C LEU A 101 -0.17 -11.34 -6.92
N PRO A 102 -0.35 -11.86 -5.70
CA PRO A 102 -1.66 -11.94 -5.08
C PRO A 102 -2.20 -10.54 -4.80
N ALA A 103 -3.48 -10.37 -5.06
CA ALA A 103 -4.22 -9.14 -4.83
C ALA A 103 -5.63 -9.45 -4.33
N LEU A 104 -6.26 -8.43 -3.76
CA LEU A 104 -7.65 -8.48 -3.33
C LEU A 104 -8.44 -7.40 -4.07
N ASP A 105 -9.47 -7.80 -4.77
CA ASP A 105 -10.39 -6.87 -5.43
C ASP A 105 -11.57 -6.60 -4.49
N ILE A 106 -11.72 -5.33 -4.08
CA ILE A 106 -12.78 -4.86 -3.19
C ILE A 106 -13.82 -4.14 -4.05
N GLU A 107 -15.05 -4.60 -3.99
CA GLU A 107 -16.19 -4.03 -4.68
C GLU A 107 -17.03 -3.20 -3.72
N PHE A 108 -17.51 -2.05 -4.17
CA PHE A 108 -18.31 -1.13 -3.38
C PHE A 108 -19.73 -1.03 -3.90
N ARG A 109 -20.67 -0.77 -2.99
CA ARG A 109 -22.09 -0.59 -3.31
C ARG A 109 -22.39 0.81 -3.85
N ARG A 110 -21.54 1.79 -3.50
CA ARG A 110 -21.67 3.19 -3.89
C ARG A 110 -20.32 3.72 -4.38
N PRO A 111 -20.31 4.83 -5.12
CA PRO A 111 -19.07 5.46 -5.56
C PRO A 111 -18.14 5.77 -4.38
N LEU A 112 -16.86 5.53 -4.56
CA LEU A 112 -15.82 5.73 -3.53
C LEU A 112 -15.82 7.15 -2.97
N THR A 113 -16.08 8.15 -3.79
CA THR A 113 -16.12 9.57 -3.40
C THR A 113 -17.20 9.89 -2.35
N GLU A 114 -18.21 9.05 -2.23
CA GLU A 114 -19.34 9.23 -1.30
C GLU A 114 -19.18 8.45 0.00
N ILE A 115 -18.33 7.42 0.00
CA ILE A 115 -18.23 6.46 1.12
C ILE A 115 -16.93 6.56 1.91
N LEU A 116 -15.95 7.32 1.40
CA LEU A 116 -14.66 7.48 2.06
C LEU A 116 -14.76 8.44 3.24
N GLU A 117 -14.43 7.92 4.41
CA GLU A 117 -14.21 8.74 5.59
C GLU A 117 -12.71 9.06 5.70
N PRO A 118 -12.32 10.36 5.66
CA PRO A 118 -10.92 10.73 5.79
C PRO A 118 -10.43 10.38 7.19
N THR A 119 -9.32 9.67 7.26
CA THR A 119 -8.61 9.34 8.50
C THR A 119 -7.18 9.85 8.42
N ASP A 120 -6.39 9.68 9.48
CA ASP A 120 -4.96 9.99 9.41
C ASP A 120 -4.23 9.17 8.33
N ALA A 121 -4.76 7.98 7.99
CA ALA A 121 -4.28 7.16 6.88
C ALA A 121 -4.45 7.82 5.50
N THR A 122 -5.34 8.82 5.35
CA THR A 122 -5.53 9.54 4.06
C THR A 122 -4.44 10.56 3.76
N ARG A 123 -3.57 10.90 4.71
CA ARG A 123 -2.51 11.90 4.55
C ARG A 123 -1.31 11.39 3.74
N VAL A 124 -1.58 10.84 2.56
CA VAL A 124 -0.55 10.37 1.63
C VAL A 124 -0.30 11.44 0.57
N ARG A 125 0.96 11.78 0.35
CA ARG A 125 1.33 12.73 -0.71
C ARG A 125 1.06 12.12 -2.09
N PRO A 126 0.69 12.92 -3.11
CA PRO A 126 0.30 12.41 -4.44
C PRO A 126 1.35 11.52 -5.13
N TRP A 127 2.64 11.71 -4.78
CA TRP A 127 3.76 10.99 -5.36
C TRP A 127 4.16 9.72 -4.59
N GLU A 128 3.60 9.49 -3.39
CA GLU A 128 3.86 8.30 -2.58
C GLU A 128 3.17 7.07 -3.18
N ILE A 129 3.82 5.91 -3.04
CA ILE A 129 3.23 4.63 -3.46
C ILE A 129 2.11 4.27 -2.50
N ARG A 130 1.01 3.78 -3.07
CA ARG A 130 -0.16 3.31 -2.33
C ARG A 130 -0.26 1.79 -2.45
N PRO A 131 -0.76 1.09 -1.43
CA PRO A 131 -0.94 -0.37 -1.46
C PRO A 131 -2.08 -0.80 -2.40
N PHE A 132 -2.82 0.14 -2.97
CA PHE A 132 -3.97 -0.12 -3.81
C PHE A 132 -3.93 0.62 -5.14
N LYS A 133 -4.69 0.10 -6.09
CA LYS A 133 -4.96 0.75 -7.39
C LYS A 133 -6.47 0.86 -7.59
N LEU A 134 -6.94 2.05 -7.91
CA LEU A 134 -8.31 2.27 -8.36
C LEU A 134 -8.46 1.74 -9.79
N ARG A 135 -9.46 0.90 -10.00
CA ARG A 135 -9.80 0.36 -11.30
C ARG A 135 -10.87 1.21 -11.98
N ARG A 136 -10.95 1.12 -13.31
CA ARG A 136 -11.95 1.85 -14.11
C ARG A 136 -13.40 1.46 -13.79
N ASP A 137 -13.60 0.24 -13.29
CA ASP A 137 -14.91 -0.29 -12.86
C ASP A 137 -15.33 0.15 -11.44
N GLY A 138 -14.61 1.11 -10.84
CA GLY A 138 -14.88 1.63 -9.50
C GLY A 138 -14.42 0.72 -8.36
N LYS A 139 -13.83 -0.44 -8.66
CA LYS A 139 -13.26 -1.35 -7.65
C LYS A 139 -11.88 -0.91 -7.24
N ILE A 140 -11.48 -1.31 -6.04
CA ILE A 140 -10.09 -1.18 -5.58
C ILE A 140 -9.41 -2.53 -5.65
N ARG A 141 -8.20 -2.53 -6.20
CA ARG A 141 -7.29 -3.67 -6.14
C ARG A 141 -6.19 -3.40 -5.13
N LEU A 142 -6.23 -4.12 -4.02
CA LEU A 142 -5.21 -4.08 -2.97
C LEU A 142 -4.09 -5.06 -3.32
N ASP A 143 -2.85 -4.59 -3.36
CA ASP A 143 -1.65 -5.40 -3.60
C ASP A 143 -1.20 -6.03 -2.28
N LEU A 144 -1.37 -7.35 -2.16
CA LEU A 144 -1.02 -8.10 -0.96
C LEU A 144 0.44 -8.51 -0.90
N SER A 145 1.20 -8.35 -1.99
CA SER A 145 2.59 -8.79 -2.07
C SER A 145 3.55 -8.03 -1.15
N GLN A 146 3.13 -6.86 -0.68
CA GLN A 146 3.93 -5.98 0.16
C GLN A 146 3.57 -6.09 1.64
N LEU A 147 2.56 -6.88 1.97
CA LEU A 147 2.06 -7.02 3.33
C LEU A 147 2.77 -8.16 4.07
N SER A 148 2.84 -8.04 5.39
CA SER A 148 3.42 -9.04 6.28
C SER A 148 2.57 -10.29 6.38
N GLU A 149 1.24 -10.10 6.36
CA GLU A 149 0.28 -11.17 6.51
C GLU A 149 0.07 -11.95 5.20
N SER A 150 -0.29 -13.23 5.32
CA SER A 150 -0.57 -14.05 4.15
C SER A 150 -1.84 -13.59 3.44
N PRO A 151 -1.91 -13.71 2.09
CA PRO A 151 -3.09 -13.34 1.32
C PRO A 151 -4.38 -14.04 1.79
N ASP A 152 -4.26 -15.31 2.24
CA ASP A 152 -5.40 -16.07 2.73
C ASP A 152 -5.88 -15.54 4.08
N ALA A 153 -4.97 -15.23 5.02
CA ALA A 153 -5.31 -14.64 6.32
C ALA A 153 -6.04 -13.31 6.17
N ILE A 154 -5.59 -12.46 5.24
CA ILE A 154 -6.24 -11.17 4.95
C ILE A 154 -7.64 -11.40 4.40
N GLN A 155 -7.81 -12.33 3.46
CA GLN A 155 -9.12 -12.64 2.88
C GLN A 155 -10.08 -13.21 3.93
N ASP A 156 -9.61 -14.12 4.77
CA ASP A 156 -10.43 -14.72 5.83
C ASP A 156 -10.85 -13.68 6.87
N ALA A 157 -9.96 -12.72 7.20
CA ALA A 157 -10.30 -11.59 8.03
C ALA A 157 -11.41 -10.74 7.41
N PHE A 158 -11.31 -10.39 6.13
CA PHE A 158 -12.40 -9.67 5.44
C PHE A 158 -13.73 -10.43 5.48
N ARG A 159 -13.69 -11.73 5.18
CA ARG A 159 -14.90 -12.58 5.23
C ARG A 159 -15.51 -12.61 6.63
N TYR A 160 -14.68 -12.74 7.65
CA TYR A 160 -15.15 -12.75 9.04
C TYR A 160 -15.91 -11.47 9.41
N PHE A 161 -15.35 -10.30 9.08
CA PHE A 161 -15.97 -9.00 9.39
C PHE A 161 -17.22 -8.72 8.54
N ILE A 162 -17.27 -9.20 7.31
CA ILE A 162 -18.45 -9.05 6.44
C ILE A 162 -19.56 -10.01 6.88
N SER A 163 -19.26 -11.27 7.20
CA SER A 163 -20.27 -12.30 7.56
C SER A 163 -20.82 -12.14 8.97
N GLY A 164 -20.06 -11.61 9.90
CA GLY A 164 -20.48 -11.41 11.29
C GLY A 164 -21.56 -10.34 11.50
N ARG A 165 -22.11 -9.77 10.42
CA ARG A 165 -23.16 -8.74 10.42
C ARG A 165 -24.49 -9.18 9.79
N ASN A 166 -24.60 -10.40 9.31
CA ASN A 166 -25.87 -10.98 8.84
C ASN A 166 -26.65 -11.63 9.97
#